data_e27d72222586531db07092fa121d7d9c
#
_entry.id   e27d72222586531db07092fa121d7d9c
#
_cell.length_a   1.000
_cell.length_b   1.000
_cell.length_c   1.000
_cell.angle_alpha   90.00
_cell.angle_beta   90.00
_cell.angle_gamma   90.00
#
_symmetry.space_group_name_H-M   'P 1'
#
loop_
_entity.id
_entity.type
_entity.pdbx_description
1 polymer ?
#
loop_
_entity_poly.entity_id
_entity_poly.type
_entity_poly.pdbx_seq_one_letter_code
_entity_poly.pdbx_strand_id
1 'polypeptide(L)'
;MYKRQVLTYSAKECIIRDYNKEIKFITEHPQRNNLIRNLCIDLKGNTLVLFSLIKHGEFLHELIKEKAHVNRKTFFVFGGTDSETREKIRGIVEKERDAIVVASFGVFSTGINIRNLHNIIFASPYKSRIRNLQSIGRGLRTHESKAGAKLYDIADDFKNNNHTIKHFVKRIGIYNQEEFYYEIIKVNLK
;
A
#
# COMPACT_ATOMS: atom_id res chain seq x y z
N MET A 1 14.62 2.63 -4.07
CA MET A 1 13.97 2.99 -5.35
C MET A 1 12.46 2.89 -5.17
N TYR A 2 11.73 3.95 -5.44
CA TYR A 2 10.28 3.99 -5.27
C TYR A 2 9.60 3.81 -6.62
N LYS A 3 8.67 2.83 -6.73
CA LYS A 3 7.85 2.62 -7.93
C LYS A 3 6.45 3.15 -7.68
N ARG A 4 5.90 3.91 -8.63
CA ARG A 4 4.56 4.48 -8.55
C ARG A 4 3.75 4.02 -9.71
N GLN A 5 2.57 3.51 -9.42
CA GLN A 5 1.63 3.04 -10.43
C GLN A 5 0.47 4.01 -10.52
N VAL A 6 0.34 4.69 -11.65
CA VAL A 6 -0.82 5.52 -11.97
C VAL A 6 -1.78 4.69 -12.81
N LEU A 7 -2.93 4.37 -12.25
CA LEU A 7 -3.99 3.61 -12.91
C LEU A 7 -4.88 4.57 -13.68
N THR A 8 -5.11 4.28 -14.95
CA THR A 8 -6.04 5.02 -15.80
C THR A 8 -7.26 4.17 -16.11
N TYR A 9 -8.42 4.81 -16.13
CA TYR A 9 -9.73 4.17 -16.28
C TYR A 9 -10.35 4.48 -17.64
N SER A 10 -11.36 3.70 -18.04
CA SER A 10 -12.12 3.94 -19.28
C SER A 10 -12.87 5.27 -19.23
N ALA A 11 -13.19 5.86 -20.38
CA ALA A 11 -13.90 7.14 -20.45
C ALA A 11 -15.28 7.12 -19.76
N LYS A 12 -15.96 5.96 -19.72
CA LYS A 12 -17.26 5.79 -19.04
C LYS A 12 -17.13 5.87 -17.52
N GLU A 13 -15.98 5.49 -16.96
CA GLU A 13 -15.69 5.49 -15.52
C GLU A 13 -15.21 6.85 -15.01
N CYS A 14 -14.83 7.76 -15.90
CA CYS A 14 -14.26 9.07 -15.58
C CYS A 14 -15.27 10.15 -15.17
N ILE A 15 -16.54 9.83 -14.89
CA ILE A 15 -17.61 10.81 -14.62
C ILE A 15 -17.72 11.13 -13.10
N ILE A 16 -17.04 10.39 -12.25
CA ILE A 16 -17.14 10.52 -10.79
C ILE A 16 -16.47 11.83 -10.32
N ARG A 17 -17.23 12.71 -9.65
CA ARG A 17 -16.73 14.00 -9.13
C ARG A 17 -16.83 14.12 -7.61
N ASP A 18 -17.56 13.23 -6.94
CA ASP A 18 -17.70 13.18 -5.50
C ASP A 18 -16.63 12.30 -4.87
N TYR A 19 -15.97 12.79 -3.81
CA TYR A 19 -14.86 12.07 -3.16
C TYR A 19 -15.29 10.71 -2.60
N ASN A 20 -16.44 10.61 -1.94
CA ASN A 20 -16.87 9.36 -1.33
C ASN A 20 -17.26 8.32 -2.40
N LYS A 21 -17.87 8.79 -3.51
CA LYS A 21 -18.16 7.93 -4.67
C LYS A 21 -16.87 7.47 -5.34
N GLU A 22 -15.88 8.35 -5.44
CA GLU A 22 -14.55 8.02 -5.97
C GLU A 22 -13.87 6.95 -5.11
N ILE A 23 -13.85 7.10 -3.79
CA ILE A 23 -13.29 6.11 -2.87
C ILE A 23 -14.04 4.77 -2.97
N LYS A 24 -15.38 4.80 -2.99
CA LYS A 24 -16.19 3.60 -3.15
C LYS A 24 -15.84 2.88 -4.45
N PHE A 25 -15.83 3.60 -5.57
CA PHE A 25 -15.52 3.04 -6.88
C PHE A 25 -14.14 2.36 -6.89
N ILE A 26 -13.06 3.03 -6.47
CA ILE A 26 -11.71 2.46 -6.52
C ILE A 26 -11.52 1.29 -5.55
N THR A 27 -12.20 1.28 -4.40
CA THR A 27 -12.11 0.17 -3.44
C THR A 27 -12.90 -1.05 -3.87
N GLU A 28 -13.96 -0.88 -4.65
CA GLU A 28 -14.79 -1.96 -5.19
C GLU A 28 -14.36 -2.41 -6.59
N HIS A 29 -13.45 -1.69 -7.28
CA HIS A 29 -13.06 -1.97 -8.66
C HIS A 29 -12.28 -3.28 -8.81
N PRO A 30 -12.81 -4.31 -9.52
CA PRO A 30 -12.23 -5.66 -9.51
C PRO A 30 -10.82 -5.72 -10.10
N GLN A 31 -10.59 -5.05 -11.23
CA GLN A 31 -9.27 -5.09 -11.91
C GLN A 31 -8.20 -4.37 -11.10
N ARG A 32 -8.57 -3.27 -10.39
CA ARG A 32 -7.67 -2.58 -9.48
C ARG A 32 -7.24 -3.48 -8.31
N ASN A 33 -8.20 -4.16 -7.69
CA ASN A 33 -7.93 -5.07 -6.58
C ASN A 33 -7.12 -6.28 -7.04
N ASN A 34 -7.40 -6.81 -8.23
CA ASN A 34 -6.61 -7.87 -8.85
C ASN A 34 -5.17 -7.42 -9.14
N LEU A 35 -4.95 -6.18 -9.59
CA LEU A 35 -3.62 -5.63 -9.79
C LEU A 35 -2.85 -5.55 -8.47
N ILE A 36 -3.49 -5.08 -7.39
CA ILE A 36 -2.87 -5.02 -6.05
C ILE A 36 -2.49 -6.43 -5.59
N ARG A 37 -3.41 -7.39 -5.72
CA ARG A 37 -3.15 -8.80 -5.39
C ARG A 37 -1.97 -9.34 -6.18
N ASN A 38 -1.97 -9.20 -7.51
CA ASN A 38 -0.91 -9.71 -8.36
C ASN A 38 0.44 -9.09 -8.00
N LEU A 39 0.47 -7.78 -7.77
CA LEU A 39 1.67 -7.09 -7.29
C LEU A 39 2.18 -7.69 -5.98
N CYS A 40 1.28 -7.98 -5.02
CA CYS A 40 1.67 -8.62 -3.75
C CYS A 40 2.26 -10.02 -3.96
N ILE A 41 1.70 -10.79 -4.89
CA ILE A 41 2.15 -12.17 -5.17
C ILE A 41 3.49 -12.18 -5.89
N ASP A 42 3.71 -11.28 -6.84
CA ASP A 42 4.92 -11.21 -7.65
C ASP A 42 6.12 -10.66 -6.89
N LEU A 43 5.88 -9.80 -5.90
CA LEU A 43 6.94 -9.23 -5.08
C LEU A 43 7.54 -10.27 -4.13
N LYS A 44 8.87 -10.33 -4.10
CA LYS A 44 9.62 -11.15 -3.14
C LYS A 44 9.99 -10.33 -1.90
N GLY A 45 10.06 -11.01 -0.77
CA GLY A 45 10.36 -10.39 0.53
C GLY A 45 9.13 -9.91 1.27
N ASN A 46 9.29 -9.62 2.56
CA ASN A 46 8.20 -9.18 3.41
C ASN A 46 7.53 -7.93 2.84
N THR A 47 6.24 -8.03 2.59
CA THR A 47 5.44 -7.02 1.91
C THR A 47 4.35 -6.49 2.84
N LEU A 48 4.28 -5.17 3.00
CA LEU A 48 3.23 -4.49 3.76
C LEU A 48 2.26 -3.81 2.80
N VAL A 49 0.97 -4.13 2.92
CA VAL A 49 -0.12 -3.53 2.14
C VAL A 49 -0.92 -2.63 3.04
N LEU A 50 -0.99 -1.32 2.74
CA LEU A 50 -1.67 -0.34 3.58
C LEU A 50 -3.02 0.08 3.00
N PHE A 51 -4.06 -0.02 3.83
CA PHE A 51 -5.42 0.35 3.47
C PHE A 51 -6.03 1.39 4.43
N SER A 52 -7.09 2.08 3.98
CA SER A 52 -7.86 3.07 4.77
C SER A 52 -9.17 2.52 5.31
N LEU A 53 -9.93 1.76 4.52
CA LEU A 53 -11.25 1.22 4.87
C LEU A 53 -11.13 -0.25 5.27
N ILE A 54 -11.63 -0.63 6.46
CA ILE A 54 -11.52 -1.99 7.00
C ILE A 54 -12.11 -3.02 6.04
N LYS A 55 -13.32 -2.81 5.52
CA LYS A 55 -13.95 -3.72 4.54
C LYS A 55 -13.10 -3.94 3.28
N HIS A 56 -12.43 -2.89 2.79
CA HIS A 56 -11.51 -3.02 1.65
C HIS A 56 -10.25 -3.81 2.04
N GLY A 57 -9.71 -3.57 3.23
CA GLY A 57 -8.57 -4.32 3.75
C GLY A 57 -8.86 -5.82 3.93
N GLU A 58 -10.02 -6.15 4.50
CA GLU A 58 -10.51 -7.53 4.64
C GLU A 58 -10.63 -8.20 3.27
N PHE A 59 -11.29 -7.54 2.32
CA PHE A 59 -11.42 -8.04 0.94
C PHE A 59 -10.07 -8.28 0.28
N LEU A 60 -9.14 -7.33 0.37
CA LEU A 60 -7.79 -7.49 -0.19
C LEU A 60 -7.03 -8.64 0.48
N HIS A 61 -7.16 -8.78 1.80
CA HIS A 61 -6.50 -9.87 2.52
C HIS A 61 -6.97 -11.25 2.05
N GLU A 62 -8.28 -11.46 1.94
CA GLU A 62 -8.83 -12.73 1.45
C GLU A 62 -8.42 -12.99 -0.01
N LEU A 63 -8.49 -11.96 -0.87
CA LEU A 63 -8.08 -12.07 -2.27
C LEU A 63 -6.59 -12.42 -2.44
N ILE A 64 -5.72 -11.87 -1.58
CA ILE A 64 -4.29 -12.18 -1.56
C ILE A 64 -4.05 -13.58 -1.00
N LYS A 65 -4.69 -13.94 0.11
CA LYS A 65 -4.57 -15.23 0.78
C LYS A 65 -4.97 -16.39 -0.14
N GLU A 66 -6.05 -16.23 -0.90
CA GLU A 66 -6.51 -17.23 -1.88
C GLU A 66 -5.44 -17.58 -2.94
N LYS A 67 -4.63 -16.60 -3.34
CA LYS A 67 -3.61 -16.75 -4.41
C LYS A 67 -2.19 -16.88 -3.91
N ALA A 68 -1.95 -16.62 -2.62
CA ALA A 68 -0.62 -16.77 -2.04
C ALA A 68 -0.22 -18.24 -2.01
N HIS A 69 1.07 -18.51 -2.25
CA HIS A 69 1.61 -19.85 -2.08
C HIS A 69 1.36 -20.37 -0.67
N VAL A 70 1.07 -21.66 -0.52
CA VAL A 70 0.71 -22.30 0.78
C VAL A 70 1.70 -21.99 1.91
N ASN A 71 2.97 -21.84 1.60
CA ASN A 71 4.03 -21.54 2.56
C ASN A 71 4.22 -20.04 2.82
N ARG A 72 3.50 -19.15 2.10
CA ARG A 72 3.61 -17.70 2.25
C ARG A 72 2.63 -17.20 3.28
N LYS A 73 3.11 -16.83 4.45
CA LYS A 73 2.26 -16.34 5.55
C LYS A 73 1.62 -15.01 5.20
N THR A 74 0.31 -14.90 5.44
CA THR A 74 -0.46 -13.67 5.27
C THR A 74 -1.10 -13.27 6.59
N PHE A 75 -1.07 -11.97 6.92
CA PHE A 75 -1.61 -11.43 8.16
C PHE A 75 -2.50 -10.24 7.87
N PHE A 76 -3.59 -10.11 8.64
CA PHE A 76 -4.48 -8.96 8.62
C PHE A 76 -4.44 -8.23 9.96
N VAL A 77 -4.20 -6.90 9.93
CA VAL A 77 -4.04 -6.09 11.15
C VAL A 77 -4.74 -4.75 10.99
N PHE A 78 -5.61 -4.41 11.94
CA PHE A 78 -6.35 -3.15 11.94
C PHE A 78 -6.49 -2.57 13.35
N GLY A 79 -7.17 -1.44 13.52
CA GLY A 79 -7.32 -0.76 14.81
C GLY A 79 -7.92 -1.62 15.92
N GLY A 80 -8.80 -2.57 15.56
CA GLY A 80 -9.40 -3.52 16.50
C GLY A 80 -8.52 -4.71 16.90
N THR A 81 -7.38 -4.92 16.24
CA THR A 81 -6.42 -5.96 16.65
C THR A 81 -5.76 -5.53 17.97
N ASP A 82 -5.75 -6.39 18.98
CA ASP A 82 -5.11 -6.11 20.27
C ASP A 82 -3.58 -6.00 20.15
N SER A 83 -2.97 -5.41 21.17
CA SER A 83 -1.51 -5.13 21.14
C SER A 83 -0.66 -6.41 21.20
N GLU A 84 -1.11 -7.43 21.90
CA GLU A 84 -0.39 -8.70 22.02
C GLU A 84 -0.36 -9.44 20.69
N THR A 85 -1.50 -9.52 20.00
CA THR A 85 -1.60 -10.10 18.65
C THR A 85 -0.74 -9.34 17.65
N ARG A 86 -0.73 -7.99 17.69
CA ARG A 86 0.14 -7.17 16.82
C ARG A 86 1.62 -7.49 17.05
N GLU A 87 2.03 -7.62 18.31
CA GLU A 87 3.41 -7.92 18.67
C GLU A 87 3.83 -9.35 18.26
N LYS A 88 2.92 -10.32 18.40
CA LYS A 88 3.13 -11.68 17.90
C LYS A 88 3.33 -11.70 16.38
N ILE A 89 2.45 -11.01 15.64
CA ILE A 89 2.57 -10.89 14.18
C ILE A 89 3.90 -10.22 13.81
N ARG A 90 4.27 -9.11 14.46
CA ARG A 90 5.55 -8.44 14.27
C ARG A 90 6.72 -9.40 14.45
N GLY A 91 6.75 -10.13 15.58
CA GLY A 91 7.81 -11.09 15.89
C GLY A 91 7.91 -12.24 14.88
N ILE A 92 6.78 -12.68 14.31
CA ILE A 92 6.77 -13.69 13.24
C ILE A 92 7.34 -13.10 11.96
N VAL A 93 6.83 -11.94 11.52
CA VAL A 93 7.24 -11.31 10.23
C VAL A 93 8.72 -10.94 10.24
N GLU A 94 9.28 -10.54 11.38
CA GLU A 94 10.72 -10.24 11.49
C GLU A 94 11.62 -11.46 11.25
N LYS A 95 11.11 -12.68 11.50
CA LYS A 95 11.80 -13.94 11.23
C LYS A 95 11.52 -14.50 9.84
N GLU A 96 10.44 -14.06 9.21
CA GLU A 96 10.06 -14.49 7.86
C GLU A 96 10.86 -13.72 6.79
N ARG A 97 10.99 -14.37 5.63
CA ARG A 97 11.67 -13.78 4.47
C ARG A 97 10.73 -13.35 3.37
N ASP A 98 9.46 -13.83 3.40
CA ASP A 98 8.49 -13.59 2.33
C ASP A 98 7.03 -13.62 2.86
N ALA A 99 6.74 -12.85 3.92
CA ALA A 99 5.41 -12.71 4.47
C ALA A 99 4.66 -11.50 3.86
N ILE A 100 3.32 -11.54 3.87
CA ILE A 100 2.47 -10.42 3.48
C ILE A 100 1.66 -9.96 4.69
N VAL A 101 1.71 -8.67 5.00
CA VAL A 101 0.91 -8.05 6.06
C VAL A 101 -0.03 -7.02 5.42
N VAL A 102 -1.33 -7.23 5.55
CA VAL A 102 -2.36 -6.27 5.14
C VAL A 102 -2.77 -5.49 6.38
N ALA A 103 -2.42 -4.21 6.46
CA ALA A 103 -2.59 -3.40 7.66
C ALA A 103 -3.28 -2.06 7.39
N SER A 104 -4.04 -1.55 8.37
CA SER A 104 -4.58 -0.20 8.27
C SER A 104 -3.49 0.86 8.47
N PHE A 105 -3.60 2.00 7.77
CA PHE A 105 -2.68 3.14 7.96
C PHE A 105 -2.61 3.60 9.42
N GLY A 106 -3.73 3.53 10.16
CA GLY A 106 -3.77 3.91 11.58
C GLY A 106 -2.84 3.06 12.44
N VAL A 107 -2.92 1.75 12.29
CA VAL A 107 -2.10 0.80 13.06
C VAL A 107 -0.61 0.94 12.69
N PHE A 108 -0.33 1.13 11.40
CA PHE A 108 1.05 1.34 10.96
C PHE A 108 1.65 2.62 11.56
N SER A 109 0.84 3.68 11.70
CA SER A 109 1.31 4.95 12.26
C SER A 109 1.56 4.93 13.77
N THR A 110 0.96 4.00 14.50
CA THR A 110 0.94 3.99 15.97
C THR A 110 1.75 2.87 16.62
N GLY A 111 2.35 1.94 15.84
CA GLY A 111 3.09 0.92 16.54
C GLY A 111 3.50 -0.38 15.87
N ILE A 112 3.21 -0.65 14.60
CA ILE A 112 3.84 -1.82 13.97
C ILE A 112 5.18 -1.39 13.36
N ASN A 113 6.25 -1.49 14.15
CA ASN A 113 7.60 -1.26 13.68
C ASN A 113 8.23 -2.58 13.20
N ILE A 114 7.91 -3.00 11.98
CA ILE A 114 8.54 -4.17 11.35
C ILE A 114 9.80 -3.69 10.64
N ARG A 115 10.97 -4.08 11.14
CA ARG A 115 12.27 -3.69 10.57
C ARG A 115 12.60 -4.45 9.28
N ASN A 116 12.08 -5.68 9.12
CA ASN A 116 12.38 -6.57 8.01
C ASN A 116 11.38 -6.43 6.85
N LEU A 117 10.98 -5.19 6.49
CA LEU A 117 10.13 -4.93 5.33
C LEU A 117 10.97 -4.69 4.08
N HIS A 118 10.58 -5.32 2.97
CA HIS A 118 11.20 -5.19 1.66
C HIS A 118 10.32 -4.36 0.71
N ASN A 119 8.99 -4.48 0.85
CA ASN A 119 8.04 -3.79 -0.01
C ASN A 119 6.92 -3.18 0.82
N ILE A 120 6.47 -1.99 0.41
CA ILE A 120 5.30 -1.32 0.98
C ILE A 120 4.39 -0.93 -0.17
N ILE A 121 3.11 -1.28 -0.09
CA ILE A 121 2.10 -0.96 -1.10
C ILE A 121 1.04 -0.06 -0.48
N PHE A 122 0.84 1.13 -1.04
CA PHE A 122 -0.29 1.98 -0.69
C PHE A 122 -1.50 1.57 -1.53
N ALA A 123 -2.34 0.70 -0.99
CA ALA A 123 -3.52 0.18 -1.67
C ALA A 123 -4.71 1.15 -1.69
N SER A 124 -4.74 2.11 -0.77
CA SER A 124 -5.78 3.15 -0.71
C SER A 124 -5.18 4.54 -0.89
N PRO A 125 -5.89 5.48 -1.55
CA PRO A 125 -5.46 6.87 -1.61
C PRO A 125 -5.50 7.49 -0.22
N TYR A 126 -4.36 7.97 0.25
CA TYR A 126 -4.23 8.56 1.58
C TYR A 126 -3.87 10.04 1.51
N LYS A 127 -4.63 10.87 2.22
CA LYS A 127 -4.59 12.32 2.02
C LYS A 127 -3.35 12.99 2.59
N SER A 128 -2.59 12.48 3.53
CA SER A 128 -1.50 13.31 4.04
C SER A 128 -0.93 13.03 5.43
N ARG A 129 -0.69 11.83 5.85
CA ARG A 129 0.19 11.70 7.04
C ARG A 129 1.54 11.11 6.65
N ILE A 130 2.21 11.82 5.76
CA ILE A 130 3.56 11.48 5.27
C ILE A 130 4.62 11.63 6.38
N ARG A 131 4.30 12.24 7.51
CA ARG A 131 5.20 12.18 8.69
C ARG A 131 5.63 10.75 9.03
N ASN A 132 4.77 9.77 8.74
CA ASN A 132 5.11 8.37 8.93
C ASN A 132 5.98 7.80 7.81
N LEU A 133 5.93 8.38 6.59
CA LEU A 133 6.89 8.02 5.54
C LEU A 133 8.31 8.50 5.87
N GLN A 134 8.46 9.62 6.56
CA GLN A 134 9.77 10.04 7.10
C GLN A 134 10.26 9.06 8.16
N SER A 135 9.36 8.56 9.02
CA SER A 135 9.70 7.52 10.00
C SER A 135 10.01 6.18 9.32
N ILE A 136 9.23 5.81 8.30
CA ILE A 136 9.49 4.63 7.47
C ILE A 136 10.80 4.81 6.70
N GLY A 137 10.99 5.96 6.05
CA GLY A 137 12.21 6.26 5.28
C GLY A 137 13.48 6.24 6.15
N ARG A 138 13.41 6.73 7.38
CA ARG A 138 14.52 6.67 8.35
C ARG A 138 14.76 5.24 8.85
N GLY A 139 13.71 4.51 9.21
CA GLY A 139 13.82 3.11 9.64
C GLY A 139 14.26 2.15 8.53
N LEU A 140 14.00 2.49 7.26
CA LEU A 140 14.43 1.73 6.11
C LEU A 140 15.86 2.05 5.65
N ARG A 141 16.40 3.22 6.03
CA ARG A 141 17.79 3.61 5.75
C ARG A 141 18.82 3.04 6.76
N THR A 142 18.40 2.61 7.93
CA THR A 142 19.30 2.29 9.06
C THR A 142 19.79 0.85 9.13
N HIS A 143 19.56 0.00 8.13
CA HIS A 143 20.17 -1.33 8.08
C HIS A 143 21.23 -1.40 7.01
N GLU A 144 22.50 -1.45 7.39
CA GLU A 144 23.69 -1.55 6.54
C GLU A 144 23.72 -2.80 5.61
N SER A 145 22.80 -3.75 5.80
CA SER A 145 22.75 -5.00 5.01
C SER A 145 21.61 -5.10 4.00
N LYS A 146 20.76 -4.05 3.84
CA LYS A 146 19.59 -4.11 2.94
C LYS A 146 19.55 -2.90 2.01
N ALA A 147 19.57 -3.17 0.70
CA ALA A 147 19.02 -2.24 -0.27
C ALA A 147 17.60 -1.86 0.19
N GLY A 148 17.36 -0.61 0.61
CA GLY A 148 16.18 -0.13 1.33
C GLY A 148 14.85 -0.65 0.77
N ALA A 149 13.77 -0.58 1.55
CA ALA A 149 12.46 -1.05 1.09
C ALA A 149 11.95 -0.26 -0.11
N LYS A 150 11.18 -0.94 -0.98
CA LYS A 150 10.54 -0.35 -2.14
C LYS A 150 9.11 0.07 -1.79
N LEU A 151 8.74 1.31 -2.12
CA LEU A 151 7.38 1.79 -1.98
C LEU A 151 6.66 1.75 -3.33
N TYR A 152 5.50 1.15 -3.36
CA TYR A 152 4.55 1.11 -4.47
C TYR A 152 3.35 1.99 -4.10
N ASP A 153 3.31 3.20 -4.62
CA ASP A 153 2.22 4.15 -4.38
C ASP A 153 1.23 4.08 -5.53
N ILE A 154 0.07 3.50 -5.29
CA ILE A 154 -0.99 3.33 -6.30
C ILE A 154 -1.85 4.59 -6.31
N ALA A 155 -1.92 5.22 -7.47
CA ALA A 155 -2.73 6.41 -7.72
C ALA A 155 -3.76 6.15 -8.81
N ASP A 156 -4.93 6.76 -8.67
CA ASP A 156 -6.08 6.54 -9.53
C ASP A 156 -6.37 7.83 -10.32
N ASP A 157 -6.20 7.80 -11.65
CA ASP A 157 -6.39 8.92 -12.57
C ASP A 157 -7.63 8.72 -13.45
N PHE A 158 -8.69 9.44 -13.17
CA PHE A 158 -9.92 9.46 -13.98
C PHE A 158 -9.88 10.50 -15.10
N LYS A 159 -8.71 11.11 -15.39
CA LYS A 159 -8.51 12.13 -16.42
C LYS A 159 -9.35 13.41 -16.25
N ASN A 160 -10.01 13.59 -15.11
CA ASN A 160 -10.86 14.74 -14.80
C ASN A 160 -10.36 15.54 -13.59
N ASN A 161 -9.06 15.43 -13.26
CA ASN A 161 -8.45 16.09 -12.10
C ASN A 161 -9.12 15.70 -10.77
N ASN A 162 -9.42 14.41 -10.63
CA ASN A 162 -10.12 13.81 -9.50
C ASN A 162 -9.36 13.97 -8.16
N HIS A 163 -10.05 13.69 -7.05
CA HIS A 163 -9.50 13.92 -5.69
C HIS A 163 -8.27 13.03 -5.40
N THR A 164 -8.29 11.77 -5.79
CA THR A 164 -7.22 10.84 -5.49
C THR A 164 -5.94 11.18 -6.26
N ILE A 165 -6.04 11.66 -7.51
CA ILE A 165 -4.87 12.14 -8.25
C ILE A 165 -4.30 13.43 -7.64
N LYS A 166 -5.13 14.35 -7.12
CA LYS A 166 -4.67 15.54 -6.39
C LYS A 166 -3.90 15.15 -5.12
N HIS A 167 -4.36 14.13 -4.41
CA HIS A 167 -3.63 13.60 -3.25
C HIS A 167 -2.28 12.99 -3.64
N PHE A 168 -2.23 12.29 -4.77
CA PHE A 168 -0.99 11.75 -5.30
C PHE A 168 0.03 12.85 -5.66
N VAL A 169 -0.42 13.91 -6.35
CA VAL A 169 0.45 15.07 -6.68
C VAL A 169 1.05 15.69 -5.42
N LYS A 170 0.26 15.82 -4.33
CA LYS A 170 0.78 16.30 -3.04
C LYS A 170 1.85 15.36 -2.47
N ARG A 171 1.67 14.03 -2.58
CA ARG A 171 2.68 13.06 -2.16
C ARG A 171 3.97 13.18 -2.99
N ILE A 172 3.85 13.40 -4.31
CA ILE A 172 5.01 13.68 -5.17
C ILE A 172 5.82 14.88 -4.66
N GLY A 173 5.14 15.97 -4.29
CA GLY A 173 5.82 17.15 -3.74
C GLY A 173 6.69 16.80 -2.52
N ILE A 174 6.18 15.97 -1.62
CA ILE A 174 6.95 15.56 -0.43
C ILE A 174 8.09 14.61 -0.81
N TYR A 175 7.88 13.70 -1.73
CA TYR A 175 8.96 12.82 -2.18
C TYR A 175 10.11 13.61 -2.83
N ASN A 176 9.80 14.70 -3.54
CA ASN A 176 10.81 15.60 -4.09
C ASN A 176 11.55 16.38 -2.99
N GLN A 177 10.83 16.87 -1.96
CA GLN A 177 11.42 17.55 -0.80
C GLN A 177 12.36 16.63 0.00
N GLU A 178 12.04 15.33 0.09
CA GLU A 178 12.85 14.32 0.79
C GLU A 178 13.92 13.68 -0.14
N GLU A 179 14.07 14.16 -1.35
CA GLU A 179 15.02 13.66 -2.36
C GLU A 179 14.89 12.15 -2.65
N PHE A 180 13.65 11.63 -2.61
CA PHE A 180 13.42 10.24 -2.93
C PHE A 180 13.43 10.01 -4.43
N TYR A 181 14.32 9.15 -4.89
CA TYR A 181 14.31 8.70 -6.29
C TYR A 181 13.08 7.85 -6.59
N TYR A 182 12.34 8.16 -7.65
CA TYR A 182 11.12 7.44 -8.03
C TYR A 182 10.92 7.31 -9.54
N GLU A 183 10.15 6.31 -9.92
CA GLU A 183 9.69 6.02 -11.27
C GLU A 183 8.16 6.05 -11.31
N ILE A 184 7.57 6.63 -12.35
CA ILE A 184 6.11 6.62 -12.57
C ILE A 184 5.79 5.60 -13.66
N ILE A 185 4.97 4.61 -13.32
CA ILE A 185 4.49 3.58 -14.23
C ILE A 185 3.00 3.81 -14.47
N LYS A 186 2.60 4.03 -15.72
CA LYS A 186 1.19 4.14 -16.11
C LYS A 186 0.63 2.76 -16.44
N VAL A 187 -0.53 2.43 -15.88
CA VAL A 187 -1.22 1.16 -16.11
C VAL A 187 -2.66 1.47 -16.53
N ASN A 188 -3.03 1.03 -17.71
CA ASN A 188 -4.42 1.14 -18.19
C ASN A 188 -5.23 -0.04 -17.68
N LEU A 189 -6.25 0.23 -16.88
CA LEU A 189 -7.26 -0.76 -16.52
C LEU A 189 -8.27 -0.85 -17.67
N LYS A 190 -8.45 -2.05 -18.19
CA LYS A 190 -9.36 -2.33 -19.32
C LYS A 190 -10.73 -2.73 -18.81
#